data_6670b4e2d455dddffd715a6156ab08e0
#
_entry.id   6670b4e2d455dddffd715a6156ab08e0
#
_cell.length_a   1.000
_cell.length_b   1.000
_cell.length_c   1.000
_cell.angle_alpha   90.00
_cell.angle_beta   90.00
_cell.angle_gamma   90.00
#
_symmetry.space_group_name_H-M   'P 1'
#
loop_
_entity.id
_entity.type
_entity.pdbx_description
1 polymer ?
#
loop_
_entity_poly.entity_id
_entity_poly.type
_entity_poly.pdbx_seq_one_letter_code
_entity_poly.pdbx_strand_id
1 'polypeptide(L)'
;PNSVTLKEKPLLDALTSLINGKTKSKEKTRLELAKELSEYLNPKDIVEKKQKLNCELENVNSQINELLDKGMLLVARGVQDESQIEEHLAQCYQTKQMLKKELKKLDDKYNALKQGRQEKLLKTLEKNSNEHTVMTQEDLAVFIDRIIVKKDKIEIETIDDQKCELLLNQIS
;
A
#
# COMPACT_ATOMS: atom_id res chain seq x y z
N PRO A 1 2.04 -33.32 18.20
CA PRO A 1 1.67 -32.20 17.34
C PRO A 1 0.17 -32.22 17.09
N ASN A 2 -0.54 -31.29 17.69
CA ASN A 2 -1.98 -31.20 17.54
C ASN A 2 -2.30 -30.44 16.25
N SER A 3 -2.35 -31.16 15.11
CA SER A 3 -2.88 -30.58 13.87
C SER A 3 -4.39 -30.49 14.00
N VAL A 4 -4.92 -29.27 14.09
CA VAL A 4 -6.36 -29.03 14.00
C VAL A 4 -6.74 -29.11 12.53
N THR A 5 -7.49 -30.16 12.17
CA THR A 5 -8.01 -30.29 10.81
C THR A 5 -9.29 -29.44 10.70
N LEU A 6 -9.21 -28.36 9.96
CA LEU A 6 -10.35 -27.49 9.66
C LEU A 6 -11.04 -27.96 8.38
N LYS A 7 -12.37 -28.06 8.42
CA LYS A 7 -13.16 -28.32 7.22
C LYS A 7 -13.29 -27.01 6.44
N GLU A 8 -12.98 -27.02 5.16
CA GLU A 8 -12.96 -25.86 4.28
C GLU A 8 -14.33 -25.16 4.22
N LYS A 9 -15.39 -25.91 3.96
CA LYS A 9 -16.73 -25.32 3.77
C LYS A 9 -17.26 -24.56 4.99
N PRO A 10 -17.28 -25.14 6.22
CA PRO A 10 -17.69 -24.38 7.41
C PRO A 10 -16.84 -23.15 7.68
N LEU A 11 -15.54 -23.20 7.40
CA LEU A 11 -14.63 -22.05 7.55
C LEU A 11 -15.00 -20.94 6.56
N LEU A 12 -15.21 -21.26 5.29
CA LEU A 12 -15.63 -20.31 4.27
C LEU A 12 -16.98 -19.68 4.60
N ASP A 13 -17.95 -20.45 5.09
CA ASP A 13 -19.25 -19.96 5.51
C ASP A 13 -19.12 -18.96 6.69
N ALA A 14 -18.32 -19.30 7.69
CA ALA A 14 -18.07 -18.43 8.85
C ALA A 14 -17.37 -17.13 8.45
N LEU A 15 -16.36 -17.19 7.59
CA LEU A 15 -15.64 -16.02 7.07
C LEU A 15 -16.53 -15.14 6.20
N THR A 16 -17.36 -15.74 5.35
CA THR A 16 -18.35 -15.02 4.54
C THR A 16 -19.33 -14.25 5.41
N SER A 17 -19.88 -14.89 6.45
CA SER A 17 -20.79 -14.26 7.41
C SER A 17 -20.15 -13.09 8.15
N LEU A 18 -18.88 -13.21 8.51
CA LEU A 18 -18.10 -12.17 9.17
C LEU A 18 -17.90 -10.94 8.26
N ILE A 19 -17.54 -11.16 7.00
CA ILE A 19 -17.37 -10.07 6.02
C ILE A 19 -18.71 -9.41 5.70
N ASN A 20 -19.78 -10.18 5.49
CA ASN A 20 -21.12 -9.66 5.25
C ASN A 20 -21.63 -8.84 6.45
N GLY A 21 -21.35 -9.26 7.68
CA GLY A 21 -21.66 -8.50 8.89
C GLY A 21 -20.99 -7.14 8.91
N LYS A 22 -19.73 -7.06 8.48
CA LYS A 22 -18.99 -5.79 8.36
C LYS A 22 -19.57 -4.85 7.30
N THR A 23 -20.00 -5.39 6.16
CA THR A 23 -20.58 -4.58 5.08
C THR A 23 -21.97 -4.05 5.42
N LYS A 24 -22.74 -4.78 6.21
CA LYS A 24 -24.09 -4.37 6.65
C LYS A 24 -24.08 -3.36 7.80
N SER A 25 -23.10 -3.42 8.69
CA SER A 25 -23.05 -2.57 9.88
C SER A 25 -22.69 -1.10 9.59
N LYS A 26 -22.23 -0.81 8.39
CA LYS A 26 -21.89 0.55 7.95
C LYS A 26 -22.90 0.99 6.89
N GLU A 27 -23.57 2.12 7.10
CA GLU A 27 -24.46 2.80 6.12
C GLU A 27 -23.69 3.36 4.89
N LYS A 28 -22.52 2.76 4.57
CA LYS A 28 -21.68 3.19 3.45
C LYS A 28 -22.05 2.46 2.18
N THR A 29 -22.00 3.17 1.08
CA THR A 29 -22.10 2.54 -0.25
C THR A 29 -20.93 1.58 -0.46
N ARG A 30 -21.11 0.57 -1.32
CA ARG A 30 -20.05 -0.38 -1.66
C ARG A 30 -18.81 0.30 -2.25
N LEU A 31 -19.02 1.38 -3.00
CA LEU A 31 -17.94 2.16 -3.56
C LEU A 31 -17.12 2.86 -2.47
N GLU A 32 -17.78 3.45 -1.48
CA GLU A 32 -17.10 4.09 -0.33
C GLU A 32 -16.32 3.07 0.49
N LEU A 33 -16.90 1.89 0.72
CA LEU A 33 -16.22 0.80 1.40
C LEU A 33 -15.01 0.28 0.61
N ALA A 34 -15.15 0.10 -0.71
CA ALA A 34 -14.05 -0.32 -1.58
C ALA A 34 -12.91 0.72 -1.59
N LYS A 35 -13.23 2.01 -1.60
CA LYS A 35 -12.23 3.08 -1.48
C LYS A 35 -11.51 3.04 -0.16
N GLU A 36 -12.24 2.94 0.95
CA GLU A 36 -11.67 2.87 2.30
C GLU A 36 -10.75 1.66 2.46
N LEU A 37 -11.19 0.47 2.04
CA LEU A 37 -10.39 -0.75 2.13
C LEU A 37 -9.17 -0.71 1.21
N SER A 38 -9.25 -0.07 0.05
CA SER A 38 -8.11 0.05 -0.87
C SER A 38 -6.95 0.87 -0.29
N GLU A 39 -7.21 1.76 0.67
CA GLU A 39 -6.18 2.52 1.36
C GLU A 39 -5.24 1.63 2.20
N TYR A 40 -5.75 0.51 2.73
CA TYR A 40 -4.95 -0.45 3.50
C TYR A 40 -4.12 -1.40 2.63
N LEU A 41 -4.41 -1.47 1.34
CA LEU A 41 -3.67 -2.30 0.38
C LEU A 41 -2.49 -1.57 -0.24
N ASN A 42 -1.80 -0.75 0.52
CA ASN A 42 -0.65 0.00 0.04
C ASN A 42 0.52 -0.93 -0.32
N PRO A 43 1.08 -0.83 -1.52
CA PRO A 43 2.26 -1.58 -1.90
C PRO A 43 3.48 -1.03 -1.15
N LYS A 44 3.85 -1.68 -0.03
CA LYS A 44 4.96 -1.25 0.85
C LYS A 44 6.25 -1.01 0.08
N ASP A 45 6.56 -1.91 -0.86
CA ASP A 45 7.78 -1.79 -1.69
C ASP A 45 7.84 -0.49 -2.49
N ILE A 46 6.70 -0.02 -3.02
CA ILE A 46 6.64 1.24 -3.77
C ILE A 46 6.78 2.43 -2.83
N VAL A 47 6.13 2.37 -1.67
CA VAL A 47 6.20 3.43 -0.66
C VAL A 47 7.64 3.59 -0.15
N GLU A 48 8.33 2.50 0.17
CA GLU A 48 9.73 2.53 0.61
C GLU A 48 10.68 3.07 -0.47
N LYS A 49 10.49 2.65 -1.73
CA LYS A 49 11.27 3.18 -2.85
C LYS A 49 11.05 4.67 -3.04
N LYS A 50 9.82 5.14 -2.96
CA LYS A 50 9.49 6.56 -3.05
C LYS A 50 10.15 7.37 -1.93
N GLN A 51 10.14 6.86 -0.70
CA GLN A 51 10.81 7.50 0.44
C GLN A 51 12.32 7.64 0.19
N LYS A 52 12.97 6.58 -0.28
CA LYS A 52 14.40 6.62 -0.62
C LYS A 52 14.71 7.66 -1.70
N LEU A 53 13.97 7.65 -2.80
CA LEU A 53 14.15 8.63 -3.87
C LEU A 53 13.89 10.07 -3.44
N ASN A 54 12.93 10.29 -2.56
CA ASN A 54 12.69 11.62 -1.99
C ASN A 54 13.86 12.09 -1.12
N CYS A 55 14.42 11.23 -0.27
CA CYS A 55 15.64 11.54 0.50
C CYS A 55 16.82 11.86 -0.42
N GLU A 56 17.02 11.09 -1.48
CA GLU A 56 18.06 11.36 -2.48
C GLU A 56 17.83 12.71 -3.19
N LEU A 57 16.57 13.03 -3.51
CA LEU A 57 16.20 14.31 -4.12
C LEU A 57 16.46 15.49 -3.19
N GLU A 58 16.18 15.36 -1.90
CA GLU A 58 16.52 16.37 -0.88
C GLU A 58 18.02 16.57 -0.77
N ASN A 59 18.81 15.50 -0.77
CA ASN A 59 20.27 15.57 -0.75
C ASN A 59 20.82 16.30 -1.99
N VAL A 60 20.31 15.98 -3.18
CA VAL A 60 20.71 16.67 -4.42
C VAL A 60 20.33 18.16 -4.38
N ASN A 61 19.14 18.50 -3.88
CA ASN A 61 18.75 19.90 -3.71
C ASN A 61 19.68 20.66 -2.73
N SER A 62 20.09 20.02 -1.64
CA SER A 62 21.06 20.59 -0.70
C SER A 62 22.42 20.84 -1.36
N GLN A 63 22.90 19.87 -2.15
CA GLN A 63 24.14 20.02 -2.91
C GLN A 63 24.07 21.16 -3.93
N ILE A 64 22.94 21.30 -4.62
CA ILE A 64 22.74 22.42 -5.56
C ILE A 64 22.83 23.76 -4.81
N ASN A 65 22.16 23.89 -3.67
CA ASN A 65 22.21 25.12 -2.88
C ASN A 65 23.62 25.45 -2.39
N GLU A 66 24.36 24.45 -1.88
CA GLU A 66 25.76 24.61 -1.47
C GLU A 66 26.67 25.05 -2.62
N LEU A 67 26.48 24.50 -3.82
CA LEU A 67 27.25 24.87 -5.00
C LEU A 67 26.90 26.29 -5.47
N LEU A 68 25.63 26.67 -5.41
CA LEU A 68 25.21 28.05 -5.72
C LEU A 68 25.80 29.06 -4.72
N ASP A 69 25.81 28.75 -3.44
CA ASP A 69 26.41 29.60 -2.41
C ASP A 69 27.94 29.73 -2.61
N LYS A 70 28.61 28.64 -2.93
CA LYS A 70 30.05 28.65 -3.30
C LYS A 70 30.32 29.49 -4.53
N GLY A 71 29.50 29.37 -5.58
CA GLY A 71 29.58 30.18 -6.77
C GLY A 71 29.43 31.67 -6.48
N MET A 72 28.44 32.05 -5.66
CA MET A 72 28.24 33.43 -5.22
C MET A 72 29.47 33.99 -4.47
N LEU A 73 30.07 33.19 -3.57
CA LEU A 73 31.27 33.57 -2.84
C LEU A 73 32.48 33.79 -3.78
N LEU A 74 32.64 32.94 -4.77
CA LEU A 74 33.73 33.09 -5.76
C LEU A 74 33.56 34.36 -6.57
N VAL A 75 32.35 34.66 -7.04
CA VAL A 75 32.05 35.92 -7.76
C VAL A 75 32.35 37.13 -6.88
N ALA A 76 31.92 37.12 -5.62
CA ALA A 76 32.19 38.18 -4.67
C ALA A 76 33.68 38.41 -4.40
N ARG A 77 34.49 37.38 -4.52
CA ARG A 77 35.99 37.45 -4.41
C ARG A 77 36.70 37.79 -5.71
N GLY A 78 35.96 38.02 -6.80
CA GLY A 78 36.52 38.34 -8.10
C GLY A 78 37.16 37.17 -8.85
N VAL A 79 36.82 35.93 -8.47
CA VAL A 79 37.27 34.71 -9.17
C VAL A 79 36.44 34.57 -10.45
N GLN A 80 37.13 34.50 -11.60
CA GLN A 80 36.49 34.43 -12.92
C GLN A 80 36.24 33.01 -13.41
N ASP A 81 36.91 32.01 -12.85
CA ASP A 81 36.78 30.60 -13.26
C ASP A 81 35.87 29.82 -12.33
N GLU A 82 34.61 29.66 -12.73
CA GLU A 82 33.59 28.88 -12.05
C GLU A 82 33.30 27.52 -12.73
N SER A 83 34.13 27.15 -13.74
CA SER A 83 33.87 25.97 -14.58
C SER A 83 33.62 24.67 -13.82
N GLN A 84 34.30 24.42 -12.69
CA GLN A 84 34.10 23.24 -11.85
C GLN A 84 32.77 23.26 -11.14
N ILE A 85 32.34 24.43 -10.69
CA ILE A 85 31.02 24.58 -10.01
C ILE A 85 29.90 24.40 -11.04
N GLU A 86 30.04 24.98 -12.23
CA GLU A 86 29.05 24.84 -13.30
C GLU A 86 28.92 23.39 -13.76
N GLU A 87 30.00 22.66 -13.86
CA GLU A 87 30.00 21.23 -14.21
C GLU A 87 29.29 20.39 -13.13
N HIS A 88 29.62 20.62 -11.86
CA HIS A 88 28.95 19.93 -10.75
C HIS A 88 27.46 20.28 -10.66
N LEU A 89 27.09 21.54 -10.89
CA LEU A 89 25.69 21.97 -10.94
C LEU A 89 24.94 21.24 -12.08
N ALA A 90 25.54 21.15 -13.27
CA ALA A 90 24.92 20.45 -14.38
C ALA A 90 24.69 18.97 -14.06
N GLN A 91 25.64 18.31 -13.42
CA GLN A 91 25.49 16.92 -12.95
C GLN A 91 24.38 16.77 -11.91
N CYS A 92 24.32 17.68 -10.94
CA CYS A 92 23.26 17.68 -9.93
C CYS A 92 21.86 17.90 -10.54
N TYR A 93 21.73 18.81 -11.49
CA TYR A 93 20.45 19.03 -12.19
C TYR A 93 20.04 17.83 -13.04
N GLN A 94 20.99 17.16 -13.69
CA GLN A 94 20.72 15.94 -14.44
C GLN A 94 20.24 14.83 -13.50
N THR A 95 20.91 14.60 -12.37
CA THR A 95 20.50 13.64 -11.34
C THR A 95 19.12 13.97 -10.79
N LYS A 96 18.86 15.23 -10.49
CA LYS A 96 17.54 15.71 -10.05
C LYS A 96 16.43 15.39 -11.06
N GLN A 97 16.68 15.57 -12.35
CA GLN A 97 15.72 15.23 -13.39
C GLN A 97 15.46 13.72 -13.47
N MET A 98 16.51 12.90 -13.35
CA MET A 98 16.39 11.45 -13.33
C MET A 98 15.55 10.98 -12.13
N LEU A 99 15.85 11.45 -10.92
CA LEU A 99 15.10 11.11 -9.72
C LEU A 99 13.62 11.51 -9.84
N LYS A 100 13.32 12.70 -10.37
CA LYS A 100 11.94 13.13 -10.61
C LYS A 100 11.21 12.23 -11.62
N LYS A 101 11.87 11.78 -12.68
CA LYS A 101 11.29 10.84 -13.66
C LYS A 101 10.99 9.48 -13.01
N GLU A 102 11.88 8.98 -12.16
CA GLU A 102 11.68 7.73 -11.45
C GLU A 102 10.54 7.83 -10.44
N LEU A 103 10.48 8.92 -9.67
CA LEU A 103 9.38 9.19 -8.76
C LEU A 103 8.04 9.20 -9.50
N LYS A 104 7.96 9.88 -10.64
CA LYS A 104 6.75 9.91 -11.46
C LYS A 104 6.33 8.51 -11.93
N LYS A 105 7.27 7.69 -12.39
CA LYS A 105 6.98 6.30 -12.78
C LYS A 105 6.44 5.47 -11.60
N LEU A 106 6.99 5.67 -10.39
CA LEU A 106 6.51 4.98 -9.20
C LEU A 106 5.12 5.49 -8.78
N ASP A 107 4.84 6.79 -8.92
CA ASP A 107 3.51 7.35 -8.68
C ASP A 107 2.48 6.78 -9.64
N ASP A 108 2.78 6.73 -10.94
CA ASP A 108 1.89 6.15 -11.94
C ASP A 108 1.62 4.67 -11.64
N LYS A 109 2.65 3.91 -11.28
CA LYS A 109 2.53 2.51 -10.88
C LYS A 109 1.70 2.34 -9.60
N TYR A 110 1.93 3.17 -8.59
CA TYR A 110 1.18 3.17 -7.35
C TYR A 110 -0.31 3.42 -7.60
N ASN A 111 -0.62 4.45 -8.37
CA ASN A 111 -2.00 4.83 -8.70
C ASN A 111 -2.71 3.73 -9.50
N ALA A 112 -2.05 3.13 -10.48
CA ALA A 112 -2.59 2.03 -11.27
C ALA A 112 -2.89 0.79 -10.40
N LEU A 113 -1.99 0.41 -9.48
CA LEU A 113 -2.20 -0.69 -8.55
C LEU A 113 -3.33 -0.41 -7.57
N LYS A 114 -3.42 0.81 -7.05
CA LYS A 114 -4.47 1.23 -6.12
C LYS A 114 -5.84 1.17 -6.80
N GLN A 115 -5.94 1.70 -8.01
CA GLN A 115 -7.18 1.67 -8.81
C GLN A 115 -7.59 0.22 -9.12
N GLY A 116 -6.67 -0.62 -9.59
CA GLY A 116 -6.95 -2.03 -9.87
C GLY A 116 -7.44 -2.81 -8.65
N ARG A 117 -6.87 -2.56 -7.48
CA ARG A 117 -7.31 -3.15 -6.21
C ARG A 117 -8.69 -2.66 -5.78
N GLN A 118 -8.95 -1.37 -5.92
CA GLN A 118 -10.27 -0.79 -5.64
C GLN A 118 -11.35 -1.40 -6.53
N GLU A 119 -11.09 -1.54 -7.83
CA GLU A 119 -12.02 -2.17 -8.77
C GLU A 119 -12.27 -3.65 -8.43
N LYS A 120 -11.22 -4.38 -8.04
CA LYS A 120 -11.34 -5.78 -7.60
C LYS A 120 -12.18 -5.90 -6.33
N LEU A 121 -11.96 -5.04 -5.34
CA LEU A 121 -12.76 -4.97 -4.12
C LEU A 121 -14.22 -4.67 -4.42
N LEU A 122 -14.49 -3.70 -5.28
CA LEU A 122 -15.85 -3.32 -5.66
C LEU A 122 -16.58 -4.47 -6.36
N LYS A 123 -15.94 -5.12 -7.34
CA LYS A 123 -16.49 -6.30 -8.03
C LYS A 123 -16.79 -7.44 -7.07
N THR A 124 -15.90 -7.70 -6.12
CA THR A 124 -16.10 -8.75 -5.11
C THR A 124 -17.29 -8.42 -4.19
N LEU A 125 -17.44 -7.17 -3.77
CA LEU A 125 -18.57 -6.72 -2.96
C LEU A 125 -19.90 -6.79 -3.73
N GLU A 126 -19.90 -6.46 -5.01
CA GLU A 126 -21.10 -6.54 -5.88
C GLU A 126 -21.50 -8.00 -6.14
N LYS A 127 -20.54 -8.88 -6.45
CA LYS A 127 -20.77 -10.31 -6.68
C LYS A 127 -21.40 -10.99 -5.46
N ASN A 128 -20.98 -10.62 -4.25
CA ASN A 128 -21.42 -11.23 -2.99
C ASN A 128 -22.50 -10.39 -2.28
N SER A 129 -23.31 -9.65 -3.03
CA SER A 129 -24.37 -8.81 -2.49
C SER A 129 -25.56 -9.60 -1.92
N ASN A 130 -25.75 -10.85 -2.35
CA ASN A 130 -26.80 -11.74 -1.84
C ASN A 130 -26.38 -12.43 -0.56
N GLU A 131 -27.25 -12.45 0.44
CA GLU A 131 -27.02 -13.08 1.77
C GLU A 131 -26.75 -14.59 1.69
N HIS A 132 -27.13 -15.22 0.59
CA HIS A 132 -27.00 -16.67 0.36
C HIS A 132 -25.76 -17.07 -0.43
N THR A 133 -24.95 -16.08 -0.88
CA THR A 133 -23.74 -16.37 -1.65
C THR A 133 -22.56 -16.58 -0.72
N VAL A 134 -21.94 -17.76 -0.78
CA VAL A 134 -20.69 -18.06 -0.07
C VAL A 134 -19.51 -17.51 -0.87
N MET A 135 -18.66 -16.73 -0.24
CA MET A 135 -17.44 -16.23 -0.86
C MET A 135 -16.44 -17.37 -1.11
N THR A 136 -15.77 -17.34 -2.25
CA THR A 136 -14.67 -18.26 -2.55
C THR A 136 -13.41 -17.88 -1.75
N GLN A 137 -12.41 -18.76 -1.71
CA GLN A 137 -11.11 -18.45 -1.11
C GLN A 137 -10.48 -17.19 -1.73
N GLU A 138 -10.58 -17.04 -3.05
CA GLU A 138 -10.07 -15.88 -3.78
C GLU A 138 -10.79 -14.59 -3.39
N ASP A 139 -12.12 -14.63 -3.22
CA ASP A 139 -12.92 -13.50 -2.77
C ASP A 139 -12.53 -13.08 -1.33
N LEU A 140 -12.37 -14.05 -0.43
CA LEU A 140 -11.99 -13.81 0.96
C LEU A 140 -10.55 -13.28 1.10
N ALA A 141 -9.64 -13.73 0.25
CA ALA A 141 -8.25 -13.26 0.25
C ALA A 141 -8.11 -11.75 -0.01
N VAL A 142 -9.13 -11.12 -0.57
CA VAL A 142 -9.16 -9.67 -0.78
C VAL A 142 -9.38 -8.91 0.55
N PHE A 143 -10.07 -9.51 1.52
CA PHE A 143 -10.46 -8.87 2.79
C PHE A 143 -9.62 -9.30 3.98
N ILE A 144 -8.94 -10.44 3.90
CA ILE A 144 -8.23 -11.05 5.02
C ILE A 144 -6.72 -10.90 4.81
N ASP A 145 -6.05 -10.30 5.80
CA ASP A 145 -4.58 -10.19 5.81
C ASP A 145 -3.94 -11.47 6.36
N ARG A 146 -4.47 -11.96 7.48
CA ARG A 146 -3.88 -13.10 8.19
C ARG A 146 -4.92 -13.95 8.90
N ILE A 147 -4.70 -15.25 8.90
CA ILE A 147 -5.45 -16.23 9.71
C ILE A 147 -4.46 -16.97 10.61
N ILE A 148 -4.69 -16.93 11.91
CA ILE A 148 -3.88 -17.62 12.92
C ILE A 148 -4.74 -18.71 13.56
N VAL A 149 -4.36 -19.96 13.37
CA VAL A 149 -5.05 -21.10 13.95
C VAL A 149 -4.45 -21.42 15.31
N LYS A 150 -5.26 -21.33 16.37
CA LYS A 150 -4.93 -21.73 17.74
C LYS A 150 -5.66 -23.01 18.11
N LYS A 151 -5.38 -23.56 19.28
CA LYS A 151 -5.93 -24.86 19.72
C LYS A 151 -7.45 -24.87 19.80
N ASP A 152 -8.08 -23.80 20.18
CA ASP A 152 -9.50 -23.65 20.47
C ASP A 152 -10.22 -22.60 19.63
N LYS A 153 -9.46 -21.76 18.94
CA LYS A 153 -9.99 -20.64 18.16
C LYS A 153 -9.14 -20.31 16.94
N ILE A 154 -9.75 -19.58 16.02
CA ILE A 154 -9.08 -18.98 14.88
C ILE A 154 -9.13 -17.46 15.07
N GLU A 155 -7.98 -16.81 15.01
CA GLU A 155 -7.87 -15.36 14.95
C GLU A 155 -7.75 -14.92 13.50
N ILE A 156 -8.56 -13.95 13.10
CA ILE A 156 -8.60 -13.41 11.74
C ILE A 156 -8.26 -11.94 11.82
N GLU A 157 -7.20 -11.57 11.13
CA GLU A 157 -6.83 -10.17 10.92
C GLU A 157 -7.29 -9.75 9.52
N THR A 158 -8.14 -8.73 9.46
CA THR A 158 -8.59 -8.16 8.19
C THR A 158 -7.64 -7.07 7.73
N ILE A 159 -7.72 -6.70 6.45
CA ILE A 159 -6.83 -5.71 5.83
C ILE A 159 -6.90 -4.32 6.48
N ASP A 160 -7.97 -4.01 7.18
CA ASP A 160 -8.18 -2.77 7.96
C ASP A 160 -7.75 -2.89 9.43
N ASP A 161 -6.83 -3.83 9.73
CA ASP A 161 -6.26 -4.11 11.05
C ASP A 161 -7.29 -4.50 12.14
N GLN A 162 -8.49 -4.89 11.74
CA GLN A 162 -9.47 -5.42 12.69
C GLN A 162 -9.21 -6.89 12.98
N LYS A 163 -9.34 -7.26 14.25
CA LYS A 163 -9.18 -8.63 14.72
C LYS A 163 -10.52 -9.23 15.10
N CYS A 164 -10.78 -10.42 14.57
CA CYS A 164 -11.97 -11.20 14.89
C CYS A 164 -11.55 -12.59 15.34
N GLU A 165 -12.33 -13.19 16.23
CA GLU A 165 -12.10 -14.56 16.70
C GLU A 165 -13.28 -15.46 16.34
N LEU A 166 -12.98 -16.65 15.85
CA LEU A 166 -13.97 -17.71 15.64
C LEU A 166 -13.59 -18.90 16.52
N LEU A 167 -14.54 -19.36 17.34
CA LEU A 167 -14.34 -20.55 18.15
C LEU A 167 -14.44 -21.81 17.27
N LEU A 168 -13.51 -22.76 17.44
CA LEU A 168 -13.47 -23.99 16.64
C LEU A 168 -14.70 -24.86 16.80
N ASN A 169 -15.36 -24.82 17.96
CA ASN A 169 -16.62 -25.51 18.18
C ASN A 169 -17.80 -24.95 17.37
N GLN A 170 -17.70 -23.73 16.86
CA GLN A 170 -18.71 -23.10 16.01
C GLN A 170 -18.50 -23.39 14.51
N ILE A 171 -17.33 -23.94 14.14
CA ILE A 171 -16.91 -24.17 12.76
C ILE A 171 -16.84 -25.67 12.41
N SER A 172 -16.95 -26.52 13.41
CA SER A 172 -16.86 -27.99 13.23
C SER A 172 -18.12 -28.60 12.59
#